data_6d10da34689a7805ab18074359ba2fb5
#
_entry.id   6d10da34689a7805ab18074359ba2fb5
#
_cell.length_a   1.000
_cell.length_b   1.000
_cell.length_c   1.000
_cell.angle_alpha   90.00
_cell.angle_beta   90.00
_cell.angle_gamma   90.00
#
_symmetry.space_group_name_H-M   'P 1'
#
loop_
_entity.id
_entity.type
_entity.pdbx_description
1 polymer ?
#
loop_
_entity_poly.entity_id
_entity_poly.type
_entity_poly.pdbx_seq_one_letter_code
_entity_poly.pdbx_strand_id
1 'polypeptide(L)'
;MTKGKKQMWIITGIVILTVFAAGIYFFSGKNVKEYKKTEEVFGNPLMGYAPCAWNNKISNDISLLYMDITWAELEPKEGEYDWESIEKENQLTRWKTEGKHIVLRFVCDIPGKEKHMDIPEWLYEKSGHAGNWYDMELGKGFAPDYNNEQIIQHYIKAIEALGGHLGQDDLISYIELGSLGHWGEWHVNFSAGIQRLPMEAIREKYVEPWIKAFPNAMFLMRRPFSHASKHGMGLYNDMTGESGETEAWLKEIENGGDLSQTDEKNVLFSMHDFWKKAPVGGEFTSSLSMEEMLDTSLSQTVELIKKSHTTFLGPNIADKTYSEGYKAVLQNMGYRLWISKAALSPQLKGAKLELTWENAGSAPFYKEWPVWVYVTDEKGNLIEKKRIKISLPSVLPGNVKKTQTSMETINLSRDVGDKYHLSIGIEDPMTGKANLRMTMKCKYNDGMNFLW
;
A
#
# COMPACT_ATOMS: atom_id res chain seq x y z
N MET A 1 -26.41 8.24 74.68
CA MET A 1 -26.14 8.80 73.33
C MET A 1 -27.30 9.74 73.02
N THR A 2 -26.97 10.99 72.77
CA THR A 2 -27.99 12.04 72.55
C THR A 2 -28.56 11.87 71.13
N LYS A 3 -29.87 12.23 70.93
CA LYS A 3 -30.60 12.14 69.67
C LYS A 3 -29.81 12.66 68.42
N GLY A 4 -28.97 13.69 68.61
CA GLY A 4 -28.15 14.26 67.57
C GLY A 4 -27.00 13.33 67.06
N LYS A 5 -26.42 12.53 67.93
CA LYS A 5 -25.37 11.54 67.52
C LYS A 5 -25.96 10.40 66.68
N LYS A 6 -27.20 9.95 67.00
CA LYS A 6 -27.90 8.93 66.17
C LYS A 6 -28.25 9.45 64.77
N GLN A 7 -28.71 10.71 64.65
CA GLN A 7 -29.01 11.32 63.34
C GLN A 7 -27.74 11.50 62.49
N MET A 8 -26.64 11.93 63.12
CA MET A 8 -25.34 12.10 62.41
C MET A 8 -24.80 10.77 61.84
N TRP A 9 -24.94 9.68 62.62
CA TRP A 9 -24.54 8.35 62.16
C TRP A 9 -25.44 7.80 61.05
N ILE A 10 -26.71 8.09 61.03
CA ILE A 10 -27.67 7.72 59.97
C ILE A 10 -27.37 8.49 58.73
N ILE A 11 -27.10 9.80 58.80
CA ILE A 11 -26.75 10.63 57.62
C ILE A 11 -25.38 10.19 57.06
N THR A 12 -24.39 9.95 57.91
CA THR A 12 -23.07 9.46 57.46
C THR A 12 -23.17 8.06 56.83
N GLY A 13 -23.97 7.16 57.38
CA GLY A 13 -24.24 5.83 56.79
C GLY A 13 -24.94 5.90 55.44
N ILE A 14 -25.90 6.80 55.27
CA ILE A 14 -26.60 7.01 54.00
C ILE A 14 -25.66 7.62 52.96
N VAL A 15 -24.80 8.57 53.33
CA VAL A 15 -23.80 9.16 52.42
C VAL A 15 -22.76 8.11 52.00
N ILE A 16 -22.27 7.27 52.91
CA ILE A 16 -21.33 6.19 52.63
C ILE A 16 -22.01 5.14 51.73
N LEU A 17 -23.26 4.76 51.97
CA LEU A 17 -24.02 3.82 51.15
C LEU A 17 -24.31 4.39 49.74
N THR A 18 -24.62 5.69 49.62
CA THR A 18 -24.82 6.35 48.33
C THR A 18 -23.51 6.50 47.54
N VAL A 19 -22.39 6.80 48.21
CA VAL A 19 -21.06 6.84 47.60
C VAL A 19 -20.62 5.44 47.19
N PHE A 20 -20.88 4.41 48.02
CA PHE A 20 -20.60 3.01 47.68
C PHE A 20 -21.50 2.49 46.56
N ALA A 21 -22.79 2.80 46.56
CA ALA A 21 -23.72 2.45 45.51
C ALA A 21 -23.40 3.20 44.19
N ALA A 22 -23.01 4.48 44.25
CA ALA A 22 -22.53 5.23 43.13
C ALA A 22 -21.18 4.66 42.61
N GLY A 23 -20.26 4.29 43.50
CA GLY A 23 -19.00 3.61 43.16
C GLY A 23 -19.26 2.26 42.49
N ILE A 24 -20.14 1.42 43.01
CA ILE A 24 -20.53 0.13 42.41
C ILE A 24 -21.24 0.37 41.07
N TYR A 25 -22.09 1.38 40.96
CA TYR A 25 -22.76 1.73 39.70
C TYR A 25 -21.80 2.26 38.64
N PHE A 26 -20.74 2.98 39.05
CA PHE A 26 -19.65 3.39 38.14
C PHE A 26 -18.73 2.23 37.75
N PHE A 27 -18.51 1.23 38.62
CA PHE A 27 -17.65 0.09 38.36
C PHE A 27 -18.35 -1.08 37.61
N SER A 28 -19.69 -1.13 37.62
CA SER A 28 -20.47 -2.26 37.05
C SER A 28 -20.88 -2.08 35.58
N GLY A 29 -20.34 -1.10 34.85
CA GLY A 29 -20.83 -0.71 33.54
C GLY A 29 -19.85 -0.77 32.38
N LYS A 30 -18.76 -1.56 32.46
CA LYS A 30 -17.88 -1.76 31.29
C LYS A 30 -18.59 -2.66 30.28
N ASN A 31 -19.00 -2.10 29.14
CA ASN A 31 -19.53 -2.88 28.02
C ASN A 31 -18.35 -3.34 27.17
N VAL A 32 -18.13 -4.64 27.07
CA VAL A 32 -17.01 -5.24 26.34
C VAL A 32 -17.57 -6.12 25.24
N LYS A 33 -17.06 -5.93 24.04
CA LYS A 33 -17.38 -6.75 22.87
C LYS A 33 -16.11 -7.29 22.25
N GLU A 34 -16.07 -8.60 22.05
CA GLU A 34 -15.01 -9.30 21.34
C GLU A 34 -15.48 -9.70 19.96
N TYR A 35 -14.62 -9.52 18.96
CA TYR A 35 -14.94 -9.82 17.57
C TYR A 35 -14.23 -11.09 17.13
N LYS A 36 -14.79 -11.72 16.11
CA LYS A 36 -14.16 -12.86 15.43
C LYS A 36 -13.64 -12.38 14.08
N LYS A 37 -12.41 -12.75 13.76
CA LYS A 37 -11.83 -12.56 12.44
C LYS A 37 -12.68 -13.25 11.37
N THR A 38 -12.74 -12.70 10.16
CA THR A 38 -13.31 -13.33 8.97
C THR A 38 -12.21 -13.69 7.97
N GLU A 39 -12.43 -14.72 7.19
CA GLU A 39 -11.56 -15.11 6.07
C GLU A 39 -12.03 -14.52 4.73
N GLU A 40 -13.07 -13.68 4.74
CA GLU A 40 -13.53 -12.98 3.54
C GLU A 40 -12.44 -12.03 3.01
N VAL A 41 -12.40 -11.89 1.68
CA VAL A 41 -11.53 -10.98 0.96
C VAL A 41 -12.32 -9.73 0.59
N PHE A 42 -11.71 -8.57 0.77
CA PHE A 42 -12.31 -7.27 0.47
C PHE A 42 -11.40 -6.49 -0.48
N GLY A 43 -12.00 -5.66 -1.34
CA GLY A 43 -11.28 -4.70 -2.16
C GLY A 43 -10.80 -3.51 -1.32
N ASN A 44 -9.92 -3.77 -0.36
CA ASN A 44 -9.37 -2.73 0.50
C ASN A 44 -8.31 -1.91 -0.23
N PRO A 45 -8.19 -0.59 0.07
CA PRO A 45 -7.26 0.29 -0.63
C PRO A 45 -5.78 -0.08 -0.40
N LEU A 46 -4.93 0.29 -1.35
CA LEU A 46 -3.47 0.21 -1.27
C LEU A 46 -2.89 -1.21 -1.08
N MET A 47 -3.62 -2.24 -1.49
CA MET A 47 -3.16 -3.63 -1.45
C MET A 47 -3.90 -4.49 -2.48
N GLY A 48 -3.41 -5.70 -2.68
CA GLY A 48 -4.10 -6.70 -3.50
C GLY A 48 -3.63 -6.70 -4.95
N TYR A 49 -4.47 -7.14 -5.86
CA TYR A 49 -4.12 -7.11 -7.27
C TYR A 49 -4.23 -5.71 -7.85
N ALA A 50 -3.28 -5.38 -8.73
CA ALA A 50 -3.20 -4.12 -9.44
C ALA A 50 -3.14 -4.35 -10.97
N PRO A 51 -4.26 -4.71 -11.63
CA PRO A 51 -4.29 -4.84 -13.08
C PRO A 51 -4.10 -3.49 -13.76
N CYS A 52 -3.76 -3.51 -15.06
CA CYS A 52 -3.56 -2.29 -15.83
C CYS A 52 -4.76 -1.32 -15.75
N ALA A 53 -4.46 -0.05 -15.56
CA ALA A 53 -5.46 1.02 -15.38
C ALA A 53 -6.32 1.25 -16.62
N TRP A 54 -5.82 0.95 -17.83
CA TRP A 54 -6.58 1.04 -19.08
C TRP A 54 -7.68 -0.04 -19.20
N ASN A 55 -7.70 -1.05 -18.32
CA ASN A 55 -8.70 -2.11 -18.37
C ASN A 55 -10.09 -1.58 -17.96
N ASN A 56 -11.07 -1.73 -18.87
CA ASN A 56 -12.44 -1.26 -18.63
C ASN A 56 -13.24 -2.12 -17.64
N LYS A 57 -12.82 -3.38 -17.44
CA LYS A 57 -13.55 -4.36 -16.60
C LYS A 57 -12.77 -4.70 -15.35
N ILE A 58 -12.93 -3.87 -14.34
CA ILE A 58 -12.30 -4.06 -13.02
C ILE A 58 -13.33 -4.59 -12.02
N SER A 59 -12.99 -5.65 -11.32
CA SER A 59 -13.87 -6.27 -10.31
C SER A 59 -13.83 -5.51 -8.97
N ASN A 60 -14.87 -5.69 -8.15
CA ASN A 60 -15.06 -4.95 -6.90
C ASN A 60 -14.03 -5.29 -5.81
N ASP A 61 -13.30 -6.37 -5.95
CA ASP A 61 -12.22 -6.79 -5.06
C ASP A 61 -10.87 -6.13 -5.40
N ILE A 62 -10.83 -5.24 -6.40
CA ILE A 62 -9.65 -4.49 -6.83
C ILE A 62 -9.85 -3.01 -6.51
N SER A 63 -8.92 -2.45 -5.77
CA SER A 63 -8.86 -1.03 -5.39
C SER A 63 -7.54 -0.35 -5.76
N LEU A 64 -6.60 -1.11 -6.31
CA LEU A 64 -5.31 -0.66 -6.79
C LEU A 64 -5.19 -1.00 -8.27
N LEU A 65 -4.59 -0.11 -9.06
CA LEU A 65 -4.42 -0.27 -10.50
C LEU A 65 -2.96 0.01 -10.88
N TYR A 66 -2.54 -0.51 -12.00
CA TYR A 66 -1.18 -0.36 -12.49
C TYR A 66 -1.14 0.49 -13.76
N MET A 67 -0.24 1.45 -13.82
CA MET A 67 -0.07 2.34 -14.96
C MET A 67 1.40 2.38 -15.37
N ASP A 68 1.73 1.78 -16.51
CA ASP A 68 2.98 2.01 -17.21
C ASP A 68 2.84 3.21 -18.14
N ILE A 69 3.87 4.04 -18.19
CA ILE A 69 3.98 5.15 -19.14
C ILE A 69 5.38 5.10 -19.74
N THR A 70 5.49 5.08 -21.06
CA THR A 70 6.78 5.27 -21.71
C THR A 70 7.10 6.77 -21.84
N TRP A 71 8.38 7.09 -21.95
CA TRP A 71 8.77 8.49 -22.15
C TRP A 71 8.28 9.03 -23.51
N ALA A 72 8.28 8.17 -24.55
CA ALA A 72 7.77 8.53 -25.88
C ALA A 72 6.28 8.90 -25.87
N GLU A 73 5.46 8.20 -25.07
CA GLU A 73 4.05 8.53 -24.87
C GLU A 73 3.87 9.83 -24.10
N LEU A 74 4.67 10.04 -23.06
CA LEU A 74 4.56 11.21 -22.20
C LEU A 74 4.92 12.50 -22.95
N GLU A 75 6.04 12.50 -23.70
CA GLU A 75 6.65 13.71 -24.27
C GLU A 75 6.96 13.54 -25.76
N PRO A 76 5.90 13.44 -26.61
CA PRO A 76 6.07 13.20 -28.05
C PRO A 76 6.87 14.29 -28.77
N LYS A 77 6.92 15.51 -28.20
CA LYS A 77 7.77 16.60 -28.64
C LYS A 77 8.44 17.27 -27.44
N GLU A 78 9.62 17.82 -27.61
CA GLU A 78 10.38 18.46 -26.55
C GLU A 78 9.57 19.52 -25.81
N GLY A 79 9.31 19.30 -24.50
CA GLY A 79 8.53 20.19 -23.65
C GLY A 79 7.00 20.14 -23.86
N GLU A 80 6.49 19.31 -24.77
CA GLU A 80 5.06 19.12 -25.00
C GLU A 80 4.64 17.75 -24.45
N TYR A 81 3.90 17.75 -23.34
CA TYR A 81 3.45 16.53 -22.64
C TYR A 81 2.00 16.19 -23.03
N ASP A 82 1.74 14.94 -23.41
CA ASP A 82 0.41 14.47 -23.81
C ASP A 82 -0.42 13.95 -22.61
N TRP A 83 -0.76 14.87 -21.71
CA TRP A 83 -1.58 14.58 -20.54
C TRP A 83 -2.95 14.01 -20.90
N GLU A 84 -3.57 14.52 -21.97
CA GLU A 84 -4.91 14.12 -22.39
C GLU A 84 -4.97 12.62 -22.74
N SER A 85 -4.01 12.15 -23.54
CA SER A 85 -3.94 10.72 -23.91
C SER A 85 -3.65 9.86 -22.69
N ILE A 86 -2.67 10.22 -21.86
CA ILE A 86 -2.31 9.46 -20.66
C ILE A 86 -3.49 9.35 -19.69
N GLU A 87 -4.16 10.45 -19.37
CA GLU A 87 -5.28 10.44 -18.44
C GLU A 87 -6.48 9.64 -18.99
N LYS A 88 -6.77 9.79 -20.27
CA LYS A 88 -7.89 9.13 -20.93
C LYS A 88 -7.67 7.63 -21.08
N GLU A 89 -6.51 7.21 -21.57
CA GLU A 89 -6.17 5.80 -21.75
C GLU A 89 -6.14 5.06 -20.43
N ASN A 90 -5.56 5.67 -19.39
CA ASN A 90 -5.48 5.11 -18.05
C ASN A 90 -6.71 5.42 -17.18
N GLN A 91 -7.73 6.09 -17.71
CA GLN A 91 -9.02 6.37 -17.05
C GLN A 91 -8.86 7.06 -15.66
N LEU A 92 -7.88 7.95 -15.47
CA LEU A 92 -7.49 8.48 -14.16
C LEU A 92 -8.65 9.16 -13.42
N THR A 93 -9.46 9.95 -14.11
CA THR A 93 -10.67 10.61 -13.55
C THR A 93 -11.67 9.59 -13.01
N ARG A 94 -11.87 8.46 -13.70
CA ARG A 94 -12.73 7.36 -13.24
C ARG A 94 -12.22 6.76 -11.95
N TRP A 95 -10.94 6.39 -11.94
CA TRP A 95 -10.35 5.70 -10.78
C TRP A 95 -10.34 6.57 -9.53
N LYS A 96 -10.01 7.85 -9.69
CA LYS A 96 -10.11 8.83 -8.60
C LYS A 96 -11.54 8.95 -8.07
N THR A 97 -12.55 8.99 -8.94
CA THR A 97 -13.96 9.05 -8.56
C THR A 97 -14.42 7.78 -7.83
N GLU A 98 -13.94 6.62 -8.26
CA GLU A 98 -14.22 5.32 -7.63
C GLU A 98 -13.40 5.07 -6.35
N GLY A 99 -12.50 5.98 -5.97
CA GLY A 99 -11.63 5.82 -4.79
C GLY A 99 -10.56 4.73 -4.95
N LYS A 100 -10.11 4.50 -6.19
CA LYS A 100 -9.02 3.56 -6.50
C LYS A 100 -7.71 4.31 -6.65
N HIS A 101 -6.62 3.68 -6.21
CA HIS A 101 -5.27 4.23 -6.26
C HIS A 101 -4.45 3.60 -7.38
N ILE A 102 -3.31 4.21 -7.72
CA ILE A 102 -2.47 3.79 -8.82
C ILE A 102 -1.04 3.51 -8.35
N VAL A 103 -0.48 2.42 -8.87
CA VAL A 103 0.95 2.14 -8.96
C VAL A 103 1.42 2.69 -10.30
N LEU A 104 2.40 3.57 -10.29
CA LEU A 104 2.99 4.16 -11.50
C LEU A 104 4.36 3.55 -11.76
N ARG A 105 4.62 3.16 -13.01
CA ARG A 105 5.96 2.85 -13.54
C ARG A 105 6.21 3.68 -14.78
N PHE A 106 7.32 4.41 -14.83
CA PHE A 106 7.75 5.16 -16.01
C PHE A 106 8.92 4.44 -16.65
N VAL A 107 8.82 4.13 -17.94
CA VAL A 107 9.72 3.20 -18.62
C VAL A 107 10.39 3.86 -19.83
N CYS A 108 11.68 3.53 -20.04
CA CYS A 108 12.48 4.05 -21.14
C CYS A 108 12.87 2.98 -22.16
N ASP A 109 12.56 1.71 -21.89
CA ASP A 109 12.96 0.59 -22.72
C ASP A 109 12.08 -0.65 -22.44
N ILE A 110 11.23 -1.02 -23.39
CA ILE A 110 10.36 -2.21 -23.34
C ILE A 110 10.67 -3.11 -24.54
N PRO A 111 11.26 -4.31 -24.34
CA PRO A 111 11.41 -5.28 -25.42
C PRO A 111 10.06 -5.69 -26.04
N GLY A 112 9.90 -5.48 -27.34
CA GLY A 112 8.66 -5.74 -28.05
C GLY A 112 8.83 -6.66 -29.26
N LYS A 113 7.74 -6.99 -29.93
CA LYS A 113 7.75 -7.85 -31.13
C LYS A 113 8.37 -7.16 -32.35
N GLU A 114 8.08 -5.88 -32.50
CA GLU A 114 8.57 -5.05 -33.59
C GLU A 114 9.65 -4.09 -33.10
N LYS A 115 10.51 -3.63 -34.00
CA LYS A 115 11.53 -2.63 -33.69
C LYS A 115 10.86 -1.30 -33.38
N HIS A 116 11.08 -0.80 -32.17
CA HIS A 116 10.54 0.47 -31.66
C HIS A 116 11.46 1.08 -30.61
N MET A 117 11.08 2.24 -30.09
CA MET A 117 11.83 2.98 -29.10
C MET A 117 10.84 3.63 -28.11
N ASP A 118 11.14 3.55 -26.82
CA ASP A 118 10.31 4.05 -25.72
C ASP A 118 10.78 5.40 -25.18
N ILE A 119 11.89 5.94 -25.69
CA ILE A 119 12.25 7.34 -25.52
C ILE A 119 11.77 8.17 -26.74
N PRO A 120 11.51 9.48 -26.58
CA PRO A 120 11.07 10.31 -27.71
C PRO A 120 12.09 10.39 -28.84
N GLU A 121 11.61 10.43 -30.08
CA GLU A 121 12.45 10.60 -31.29
C GLU A 121 13.34 11.85 -31.21
N TRP A 122 12.76 12.99 -30.76
CA TRP A 122 13.51 14.23 -30.61
C TRP A 122 14.69 14.10 -29.62
N LEU A 123 14.53 13.26 -28.54
CA LEU A 123 15.58 13.01 -27.58
C LEU A 123 16.65 12.09 -28.15
N TYR A 124 16.26 11.06 -28.90
CA TYR A 124 17.19 10.18 -29.61
C TYR A 124 18.09 11.00 -30.55
N GLU A 125 17.52 11.91 -31.37
CA GLU A 125 18.28 12.81 -32.22
C GLU A 125 19.18 13.77 -31.41
N LYS A 126 18.64 14.39 -30.38
CA LYS A 126 19.35 15.36 -29.55
C LYS A 126 20.49 14.76 -28.75
N SER A 127 20.35 13.50 -28.32
CA SER A 127 21.43 12.74 -27.62
C SER A 127 22.54 12.29 -28.55
N GLY A 128 22.42 12.47 -29.87
CA GLY A 128 23.36 11.94 -30.86
C GLY A 128 23.21 10.43 -31.04
N HIS A 129 21.99 9.93 -30.94
CA HIS A 129 21.64 8.49 -31.06
C HIS A 129 22.27 7.65 -29.95
N ALA A 130 22.40 8.21 -28.74
CA ALA A 130 23.08 7.57 -27.62
C ALA A 130 22.31 6.37 -27.08
N GLY A 131 22.80 5.17 -27.36
CA GLY A 131 22.21 3.90 -26.95
C GLY A 131 22.40 2.80 -27.97
N ASN A 132 21.75 1.68 -27.77
CA ASN A 132 21.90 0.49 -28.60
C ASN A 132 20.53 -0.04 -29.06
N TRP A 133 20.36 -0.18 -30.37
CA TRP A 133 19.30 -1.01 -30.92
C TRP A 133 19.60 -2.47 -30.68
N TYR A 134 18.59 -3.26 -30.28
CA TYR A 134 18.74 -4.68 -30.04
C TYR A 134 17.63 -5.51 -30.72
N ASP A 135 17.97 -6.77 -31.02
CA ASP A 135 17.07 -7.83 -31.50
C ASP A 135 17.52 -9.10 -30.78
N MET A 136 16.82 -9.52 -29.76
CA MET A 136 17.17 -10.61 -28.87
C MET A 136 15.97 -11.51 -28.59
N GLU A 137 16.17 -12.64 -27.89
CA GLU A 137 15.08 -13.58 -27.55
C GLU A 137 13.92 -12.91 -26.81
N LEU A 138 14.21 -11.96 -25.93
CA LEU A 138 13.21 -11.21 -25.14
C LEU A 138 12.43 -10.18 -25.97
N GLY A 139 12.90 -9.83 -27.16
CA GLY A 139 12.25 -8.85 -28.03
C GLY A 139 13.23 -7.89 -28.70
N LYS A 140 12.67 -6.88 -29.36
CA LYS A 140 13.39 -5.83 -30.10
C LYS A 140 13.10 -4.48 -29.48
N GLY A 141 14.07 -3.57 -29.52
CA GLY A 141 13.88 -2.23 -28.98
C GLY A 141 15.15 -1.40 -29.05
N PHE A 142 15.15 -0.32 -28.29
CA PHE A 142 16.27 0.58 -28.11
C PHE A 142 16.57 0.79 -26.63
N ALA A 143 17.76 0.39 -26.20
CA ALA A 143 18.27 0.63 -24.86
C ALA A 143 19.05 1.97 -24.87
N PRO A 144 18.57 3.03 -24.19
CA PRO A 144 19.25 4.31 -24.14
C PRO A 144 20.56 4.22 -23.33
N ASP A 145 21.52 5.06 -23.68
CA ASP A 145 22.74 5.25 -22.87
C ASP A 145 22.40 6.12 -21.65
N TYR A 146 22.14 5.49 -20.53
CA TYR A 146 21.79 6.18 -19.27
C TYR A 146 22.92 7.08 -18.71
N ASN A 147 24.14 7.03 -19.27
CA ASN A 147 25.22 7.95 -18.89
C ASN A 147 25.21 9.24 -19.73
N ASN A 148 24.40 9.30 -20.80
CA ASN A 148 24.35 10.47 -21.68
C ASN A 148 23.73 11.67 -20.96
N GLU A 149 24.46 12.80 -20.93
CA GLU A 149 24.04 14.00 -20.19
C GLU A 149 22.75 14.61 -20.74
N GLN A 150 22.50 14.54 -22.08
CA GLN A 150 21.25 15.03 -22.67
C GLN A 150 20.06 14.21 -22.19
N ILE A 151 20.20 12.90 -22.13
CA ILE A 151 19.15 11.99 -21.62
C ILE A 151 18.87 12.31 -20.16
N ILE A 152 19.90 12.42 -19.32
CA ILE A 152 19.75 12.72 -17.89
C ILE A 152 19.04 14.06 -17.66
N GLN A 153 19.48 15.13 -18.35
CA GLN A 153 18.91 16.47 -18.15
C GLN A 153 17.43 16.55 -18.55
N HIS A 154 17.05 15.91 -19.65
CA HIS A 154 15.67 15.90 -20.11
C HIS A 154 14.80 14.96 -19.28
N TYR A 155 15.36 13.83 -18.82
CA TYR A 155 14.69 12.95 -17.87
C TYR A 155 14.27 13.69 -16.59
N ILE A 156 15.17 14.45 -15.99
CA ILE A 156 14.85 15.23 -14.79
C ILE A 156 13.65 16.16 -15.05
N LYS A 157 13.63 16.87 -16.19
CA LYS A 157 12.53 17.75 -16.57
C LYS A 157 11.21 16.98 -16.79
N ALA A 158 11.28 15.83 -17.44
CA ALA A 158 10.10 14.99 -17.67
C ALA A 158 9.48 14.53 -16.34
N ILE A 159 10.31 14.09 -15.38
CA ILE A 159 9.82 13.66 -14.06
C ILE A 159 9.29 14.85 -13.24
N GLU A 160 9.94 16.02 -13.32
CA GLU A 160 9.44 17.26 -12.68
C GLU A 160 8.07 17.65 -13.24
N ALA A 161 7.88 17.56 -14.57
CA ALA A 161 6.61 17.84 -15.22
C ALA A 161 5.52 16.82 -14.82
N LEU A 162 5.89 15.52 -14.80
CA LEU A 162 4.99 14.44 -14.39
C LEU A 162 4.53 14.65 -12.94
N GLY A 163 5.44 14.98 -12.04
CA GLY A 163 5.11 15.30 -10.64
C GLY A 163 4.31 16.57 -10.47
N GLY A 164 4.57 17.60 -11.29
CA GLY A 164 3.77 18.82 -11.33
C GLY A 164 2.31 18.56 -11.71
N HIS A 165 2.07 17.57 -12.57
CA HIS A 165 0.74 17.22 -13.06
C HIS A 165 0.03 16.15 -12.20
N LEU A 166 0.70 15.06 -11.84
CA LEU A 166 0.12 13.90 -11.13
C LEU A 166 0.52 13.77 -9.66
N GLY A 167 1.54 14.48 -9.21
CA GLY A 167 2.11 14.33 -7.86
C GLY A 167 1.41 15.13 -6.75
N GLN A 168 0.35 15.87 -7.08
CA GLN A 168 -0.28 16.83 -6.18
C GLN A 168 -1.36 16.22 -5.26
N ASP A 169 -1.80 15.04 -5.56
CA ASP A 169 -2.82 14.31 -4.77
C ASP A 169 -2.37 12.88 -4.44
N ASP A 170 -3.24 12.12 -3.77
CA ASP A 170 -2.95 10.75 -3.33
C ASP A 170 -3.32 9.68 -4.37
N LEU A 171 -3.66 10.04 -5.61
CA LEU A 171 -4.04 9.08 -6.66
C LEU A 171 -2.88 8.13 -6.98
N ILE A 172 -1.67 8.69 -7.19
CA ILE A 172 -0.45 7.90 -7.33
C ILE A 172 0.07 7.57 -5.92
N SER A 173 -0.24 6.38 -5.45
CA SER A 173 0.12 5.96 -4.10
C SER A 173 1.45 5.23 -4.02
N TYR A 174 1.81 4.53 -5.09
CA TYR A 174 3.05 3.80 -5.21
C TYR A 174 3.74 4.13 -6.54
N ILE A 175 5.07 4.19 -6.52
CA ILE A 175 5.89 4.35 -7.71
C ILE A 175 6.94 3.25 -7.69
N GLU A 176 6.86 2.35 -8.66
CA GLU A 176 7.96 1.45 -8.96
C GLU A 176 8.94 2.20 -9.85
N LEU A 177 10.17 2.41 -9.35
CA LEU A 177 11.21 3.15 -10.06
C LEU A 177 11.66 2.35 -11.28
N GLY A 178 11.04 2.65 -12.43
CA GLY A 178 11.08 1.86 -13.64
C GLY A 178 11.90 2.43 -14.78
N SER A 179 12.75 3.44 -14.54
CA SER A 179 13.40 4.18 -15.64
C SER A 179 14.64 3.52 -16.21
N LEU A 180 15.24 2.55 -15.51
CA LEU A 180 16.51 1.93 -15.90
C LEU A 180 16.31 0.47 -16.29
N GLY A 181 16.89 0.10 -17.45
CA GLY A 181 16.91 -1.27 -17.95
C GLY A 181 15.61 -1.70 -18.66
N HIS A 182 15.59 -2.94 -19.13
CA HIS A 182 14.42 -3.53 -19.80
C HIS A 182 13.23 -3.55 -18.86
N TRP A 183 12.05 -3.17 -19.36
CA TRP A 183 10.79 -2.99 -18.62
C TRP A 183 10.90 -2.09 -17.36
N GLY A 184 12.05 -1.38 -17.22
CA GLY A 184 12.34 -0.64 -16.01
C GLY A 184 12.71 -1.51 -14.80
N GLU A 185 13.12 -2.74 -14.99
CA GLU A 185 13.38 -3.74 -13.93
C GLU A 185 14.83 -3.78 -13.46
N TRP A 186 15.59 -2.74 -13.77
CA TRP A 186 16.98 -2.59 -13.33
C TRP A 186 17.88 -3.76 -13.79
N HIS A 187 17.63 -4.27 -14.98
CA HIS A 187 18.48 -5.24 -15.64
C HIS A 187 18.58 -4.95 -17.14
N VAL A 188 19.67 -5.39 -17.75
CA VAL A 188 19.92 -5.29 -19.18
C VAL A 188 20.55 -6.58 -19.68
N ASN A 189 20.29 -6.95 -20.92
CA ASN A 189 21.00 -8.05 -21.55
C ASN A 189 22.35 -7.57 -22.11
N PHE A 190 23.34 -7.43 -21.22
CA PHE A 190 24.68 -6.97 -21.60
C PHE A 190 25.40 -7.94 -22.54
N SER A 191 24.99 -9.21 -22.63
CA SER A 191 25.53 -10.16 -23.63
C SER A 191 25.07 -9.83 -25.05
N ALA A 192 24.00 -9.06 -25.23
CA ALA A 192 23.57 -8.52 -26.51
C ALA A 192 24.28 -7.19 -26.89
N GLY A 193 25.32 -6.80 -26.18
CA GLY A 193 26.10 -5.59 -26.45
C GLY A 193 25.51 -4.32 -25.82
N ILE A 194 24.48 -4.45 -24.99
CA ILE A 194 23.89 -3.34 -24.25
C ILE A 194 24.78 -2.98 -23.05
N GLN A 195 24.95 -1.71 -22.77
CA GLN A 195 25.72 -1.27 -21.60
C GLN A 195 25.06 -1.72 -20.30
N ARG A 196 25.89 -2.13 -19.33
CA ARG A 196 25.38 -2.39 -17.96
C ARG A 196 24.79 -1.13 -17.35
N LEU A 197 24.02 -1.31 -16.28
CA LEU A 197 23.46 -0.20 -15.51
C LEU A 197 24.58 0.78 -15.09
N PRO A 198 24.32 2.09 -15.11
CA PRO A 198 25.31 3.09 -14.79
C PRO A 198 25.77 3.00 -13.34
N MET A 199 26.90 3.65 -13.02
CA MET A 199 27.42 3.77 -11.66
C MET A 199 26.43 4.49 -10.72
N GLU A 200 26.55 4.25 -9.42
CA GLU A 200 25.65 4.77 -8.37
C GLU A 200 25.37 6.28 -8.51
N ALA A 201 26.39 7.10 -8.74
CA ALA A 201 26.24 8.56 -8.89
C ALA A 201 25.34 8.96 -10.08
N ILE A 202 25.25 8.13 -11.12
CA ILE A 202 24.34 8.33 -12.24
C ILE A 202 22.96 7.77 -11.92
N ARG A 203 22.86 6.59 -11.30
CA ARG A 203 21.57 6.02 -10.87
C ARG A 203 20.85 6.98 -9.94
N GLU A 204 21.55 7.71 -9.07
CA GLU A 204 20.98 8.74 -8.19
C GLU A 204 20.23 9.82 -8.97
N LYS A 205 20.71 10.22 -10.16
CA LYS A 205 20.05 11.19 -11.03
C LYS A 205 18.70 10.69 -11.60
N TYR A 206 18.49 9.39 -11.62
CA TYR A 206 17.23 8.74 -12.01
C TYR A 206 16.28 8.48 -10.84
N VAL A 207 16.73 8.62 -9.61
CA VAL A 207 15.94 8.40 -8.39
C VAL A 207 15.50 9.70 -7.72
N GLU A 208 16.43 10.61 -7.50
CA GLU A 208 16.19 11.87 -6.76
C GLU A 208 15.04 12.75 -7.32
N PRO A 209 14.86 12.89 -8.65
CA PRO A 209 13.74 13.67 -9.18
C PRO A 209 12.38 13.15 -8.74
N TRP A 210 12.19 11.82 -8.67
CA TRP A 210 10.94 11.20 -8.23
C TRP A 210 10.58 11.55 -6.81
N ILE A 211 11.54 11.47 -5.89
CA ILE A 211 11.33 11.76 -4.47
C ILE A 211 10.85 13.19 -4.27
N LYS A 212 11.37 14.13 -5.06
CA LYS A 212 10.97 15.54 -5.00
C LYS A 212 9.60 15.77 -5.65
N ALA A 213 9.34 15.10 -6.76
CA ALA A 213 8.16 15.32 -7.60
C ALA A 213 6.88 14.69 -7.00
N PHE A 214 6.98 13.59 -6.22
CA PHE A 214 5.86 12.84 -5.67
C PHE A 214 5.96 12.66 -4.15
N PRO A 215 5.80 13.73 -3.36
CA PRO A 215 5.99 13.69 -1.91
C PRO A 215 5.00 12.79 -1.16
N ASN A 216 3.84 12.48 -1.77
CA ASN A 216 2.79 11.66 -1.18
C ASN A 216 2.90 10.18 -1.57
N ALA A 217 3.66 9.82 -2.61
CA ALA A 217 3.84 8.43 -3.03
C ALA A 217 4.88 7.70 -2.18
N MET A 218 4.78 6.37 -2.17
CA MET A 218 5.84 5.51 -1.65
C MET A 218 6.57 4.86 -2.83
N PHE A 219 7.90 4.85 -2.74
CA PHE A 219 8.75 4.37 -3.82
C PHE A 219 9.19 2.93 -3.59
N LEU A 220 9.29 2.16 -4.67
CA LEU A 220 9.79 0.81 -4.66
C LEU A 220 10.92 0.67 -5.70
N MET A 221 11.97 -0.06 -5.33
CA MET A 221 13.05 -0.45 -6.25
C MET A 221 13.01 -1.95 -6.52
N ARG A 222 13.48 -2.36 -7.69
CA ARG A 222 13.56 -3.79 -8.04
C ARG A 222 14.52 -4.56 -7.11
N ARG A 223 15.61 -3.94 -6.70
CA ARG A 223 16.66 -4.53 -5.86
C ARG A 223 17.09 -3.57 -4.75
N PRO A 224 17.69 -4.09 -3.66
CA PRO A 224 18.09 -3.29 -2.52
C PRO A 224 19.39 -2.50 -2.77
N PHE A 225 19.39 -1.61 -3.77
CA PHE A 225 20.47 -0.67 -3.98
C PHE A 225 20.58 0.32 -2.81
N SER A 226 21.71 0.99 -2.69
CA SER A 226 21.97 2.02 -1.66
C SER A 226 20.84 3.06 -1.55
N HIS A 227 20.26 3.47 -2.69
CA HIS A 227 19.16 4.42 -2.77
C HIS A 227 17.89 3.90 -2.04
N ALA A 228 17.55 2.62 -2.19
CA ALA A 228 16.42 2.03 -1.48
C ALA A 228 16.61 2.10 0.05
N SER A 229 17.80 1.73 0.52
CA SER A 229 18.15 1.79 1.95
C SER A 229 18.19 3.23 2.47
N LYS A 230 18.83 4.14 1.74
CA LYS A 230 19.01 5.57 2.10
C LYS A 230 17.67 6.29 2.25
N HIS A 231 16.70 6.02 1.38
CA HIS A 231 15.41 6.69 1.35
C HIS A 231 14.26 5.88 1.98
N GLY A 232 14.56 4.70 2.56
CA GLY A 232 13.54 3.86 3.21
C GLY A 232 12.47 3.37 2.25
N MET A 233 12.87 3.01 1.03
CA MET A 233 11.96 2.55 -0.02
C MET A 233 11.49 1.11 0.21
N GLY A 234 10.38 0.76 -0.44
CA GLY A 234 9.96 -0.60 -0.66
C GLY A 234 10.77 -1.29 -1.76
N LEU A 235 10.46 -2.55 -1.97
CA LEU A 235 11.06 -3.34 -3.06
C LEU A 235 9.95 -4.04 -3.84
N TYR A 236 10.21 -4.40 -5.11
CA TYR A 236 9.27 -5.17 -5.92
C TYR A 236 9.94 -6.38 -6.58
N ASN A 237 9.18 -7.46 -6.75
CA ASN A 237 9.61 -8.72 -7.35
C ASN A 237 8.81 -9.05 -8.60
N ASP A 238 9.43 -8.97 -9.78
CA ASP A 238 8.86 -9.32 -11.08
C ASP A 238 8.79 -10.85 -11.34
N MET A 239 9.31 -11.66 -10.42
CA MET A 239 9.38 -13.12 -10.53
C MET A 239 8.52 -13.84 -9.49
N THR A 240 7.43 -13.19 -9.02
CA THR A 240 6.55 -13.82 -8.02
C THR A 240 5.92 -15.10 -8.57
N GLY A 241 5.96 -16.16 -7.78
CA GLY A 241 5.48 -17.50 -8.16
C GLY A 241 6.61 -18.45 -8.58
N GLU A 242 7.72 -17.94 -9.13
CA GLU A 242 8.91 -18.72 -9.37
C GLU A 242 9.77 -18.77 -8.10
N SER A 243 9.98 -19.97 -7.55
CA SER A 243 10.57 -20.10 -6.22
C SER A 243 12.07 -19.80 -6.20
N GLY A 244 12.82 -20.24 -7.21
CA GLY A 244 14.26 -20.06 -7.29
C GLY A 244 14.65 -18.58 -7.35
N GLU A 245 14.02 -17.83 -8.24
CA GLU A 245 14.27 -16.40 -8.43
C GLU A 245 13.75 -15.55 -7.25
N THR A 246 12.57 -15.89 -6.74
CA THR A 246 12.05 -15.20 -5.55
C THR A 246 12.93 -15.42 -4.32
N GLU A 247 13.43 -16.64 -4.10
CA GLU A 247 14.37 -16.93 -3.02
C GLU A 247 15.75 -16.29 -3.22
N ALA A 248 16.22 -16.19 -4.46
CA ALA A 248 17.46 -15.46 -4.78
C ALA A 248 17.29 -13.97 -4.45
N TRP A 249 16.17 -13.36 -4.85
CA TRP A 249 15.83 -11.98 -4.52
C TRP A 249 15.72 -11.75 -3.00
N LEU A 250 15.09 -12.66 -2.25
CA LEU A 250 15.05 -12.58 -0.79
C LEU A 250 16.43 -12.68 -0.13
N LYS A 251 17.36 -13.48 -0.71
CA LYS A 251 18.74 -13.55 -0.24
C LYS A 251 19.52 -12.26 -0.50
N GLU A 252 19.27 -11.59 -1.63
CA GLU A 252 19.84 -10.26 -1.90
C GLU A 252 19.37 -9.23 -0.87
N ILE A 253 18.09 -9.27 -0.49
CA ILE A 253 17.53 -8.40 0.56
C ILE A 253 18.15 -8.69 1.93
N GLU A 254 18.36 -9.95 2.25
CA GLU A 254 18.95 -10.36 3.54
C GLU A 254 20.43 -9.99 3.62
N ASN A 255 21.21 -10.25 2.58
CA ASN A 255 22.67 -10.22 2.64
C ASN A 255 23.30 -9.03 1.91
N GLY A 256 22.60 -8.40 0.95
CA GLY A 256 23.22 -7.49 -0.01
C GLY A 256 24.21 -8.22 -0.92
N GLY A 257 25.18 -7.48 -1.46
CA GLY A 257 26.29 -8.05 -2.24
C GLY A 257 26.48 -7.45 -3.63
N ASP A 258 27.12 -8.23 -4.49
CA ASP A 258 27.39 -7.86 -5.88
C ASP A 258 26.16 -8.08 -6.77
N LEU A 259 26.08 -7.32 -7.85
CA LEU A 259 25.10 -7.53 -8.91
C LEU A 259 25.79 -7.49 -10.27
N SER A 260 25.62 -8.54 -11.05
CA SER A 260 26.23 -8.66 -12.39
C SER A 260 25.76 -7.60 -13.40
N GLN A 261 24.66 -6.93 -13.12
CA GLN A 261 24.10 -5.86 -13.94
C GLN A 261 24.88 -4.54 -13.87
N THR A 262 25.85 -4.42 -12.95
CA THR A 262 26.74 -3.27 -12.80
C THR A 262 28.20 -3.71 -12.80
N ASP A 263 29.14 -2.78 -13.06
CA ASP A 263 30.57 -3.02 -12.92
C ASP A 263 31.11 -2.67 -11.50
N GLU A 264 30.23 -2.17 -10.63
CA GLU A 264 30.55 -1.85 -9.24
C GLU A 264 30.44 -3.11 -8.35
N LYS A 265 31.13 -3.07 -7.21
CA LYS A 265 31.10 -4.12 -6.19
C LYS A 265 30.28 -3.71 -4.98
N ASN A 266 29.66 -4.69 -4.32
CA ASN A 266 28.85 -4.50 -3.11
C ASN A 266 27.75 -3.44 -3.28
N VAL A 267 27.06 -3.47 -4.43
CA VAL A 267 26.03 -2.47 -4.79
C VAL A 267 24.69 -2.70 -4.14
N LEU A 268 24.44 -3.92 -3.65
CA LEU A 268 23.22 -4.26 -2.93
C LEU A 268 23.45 -4.22 -1.43
N PHE A 269 22.48 -3.68 -0.69
CA PHE A 269 22.53 -3.48 0.76
C PHE A 269 21.51 -4.37 1.46
N SER A 270 21.86 -4.90 2.62
CA SER A 270 20.90 -5.66 3.44
C SER A 270 19.75 -4.77 3.91
N MET A 271 18.52 -5.21 3.67
CA MET A 271 17.27 -4.51 4.00
C MET A 271 16.22 -5.47 4.61
N HIS A 272 16.63 -6.47 5.37
CA HIS A 272 15.76 -7.57 5.84
C HIS A 272 14.46 -7.14 6.56
N ASP A 273 14.43 -6.01 7.21
CA ASP A 273 13.26 -5.51 7.96
C ASP A 273 12.51 -4.35 7.26
N PHE A 274 12.84 -4.03 6.01
CA PHE A 274 12.27 -2.89 5.29
C PHE A 274 10.74 -2.97 5.19
N TRP A 275 10.19 -4.17 4.99
CA TRP A 275 8.76 -4.44 4.86
C TRP A 275 7.92 -3.97 6.06
N LYS A 276 8.52 -3.73 7.22
CA LYS A 276 7.84 -3.15 8.37
C LYS A 276 7.51 -1.67 8.19
N LYS A 277 8.14 -1.00 7.21
CA LYS A 277 8.03 0.45 6.98
C LYS A 277 7.65 0.83 5.56
N ALA A 278 7.91 -0.04 4.59
CA ALA A 278 7.70 0.22 3.18
C ALA A 278 7.13 -1.03 2.45
N PRO A 279 6.32 -0.83 1.38
CA PRO A 279 5.58 -1.91 0.73
C PRO A 279 6.50 -2.85 -0.05
N VAL A 280 5.99 -4.06 -0.27
CA VAL A 280 6.51 -5.01 -1.25
C VAL A 280 5.53 -5.09 -2.41
N GLY A 281 5.98 -4.65 -3.58
CA GLY A 281 5.27 -4.79 -4.84
C GLY A 281 5.76 -5.98 -5.65
N GLY A 282 5.28 -6.08 -6.87
CA GLY A 282 5.72 -7.04 -7.85
C GLY A 282 4.58 -7.55 -8.71
N GLU A 283 4.88 -8.58 -9.48
CA GLU A 283 3.92 -9.22 -10.38
C GLU A 283 4.18 -10.72 -10.48
N PHE A 284 3.19 -11.47 -10.94
CA PHE A 284 3.40 -12.88 -11.27
C PHE A 284 4.33 -13.01 -12.46
N THR A 285 5.28 -13.93 -12.36
CA THR A 285 6.19 -14.22 -13.47
C THR A 285 5.45 -14.73 -14.70
N SER A 286 5.95 -14.36 -15.88
CA SER A 286 5.48 -14.93 -17.16
C SER A 286 6.16 -16.26 -17.50
N SER A 287 7.16 -16.71 -16.73
CA SER A 287 7.90 -17.97 -16.99
C SER A 287 7.12 -19.22 -16.57
N LEU A 288 6.10 -19.07 -15.72
CA LEU A 288 5.21 -20.15 -15.27
C LEU A 288 3.77 -19.90 -15.70
N SER A 289 2.99 -20.96 -15.87
CA SER A 289 1.56 -20.82 -16.14
C SER A 289 0.78 -20.43 -14.89
N MET A 290 -0.37 -19.77 -15.08
CA MET A 290 -1.30 -19.47 -13.96
C MET A 290 -1.85 -20.76 -13.31
N GLU A 291 -2.03 -21.85 -14.07
CA GLU A 291 -2.39 -23.16 -13.54
C GLU A 291 -1.33 -23.69 -12.56
N GLU A 292 -0.07 -23.59 -12.94
CA GLU A 292 1.03 -24.02 -12.06
C GLU A 292 1.06 -23.21 -10.76
N MET A 293 1.02 -21.89 -10.86
CA MET A 293 1.13 -20.99 -9.69
C MET A 293 -0.11 -20.97 -8.80
N LEU A 294 -1.31 -21.10 -9.38
CA LEU A 294 -2.60 -20.89 -8.67
C LEU A 294 -3.36 -22.18 -8.37
N ASP A 295 -2.91 -23.34 -8.86
CA ASP A 295 -3.52 -24.64 -8.61
C ASP A 295 -2.45 -25.65 -8.18
N THR A 296 -1.63 -26.14 -9.08
CA THR A 296 -0.69 -27.25 -8.84
C THR A 296 0.32 -26.94 -7.74
N SER A 297 0.88 -25.72 -7.72
CA SER A 297 1.89 -25.24 -6.74
C SER A 297 1.34 -24.12 -5.82
N LEU A 298 0.02 -24.03 -5.65
CA LEU A 298 -0.63 -22.97 -4.89
C LEU A 298 -0.05 -22.78 -3.48
N SER A 299 0.20 -23.88 -2.77
CA SER A 299 0.75 -23.81 -1.40
C SER A 299 2.12 -23.13 -1.37
N GLN A 300 2.98 -23.40 -2.35
CA GLN A 300 4.29 -22.78 -2.52
C GLN A 300 4.16 -21.29 -2.86
N THR A 301 3.29 -20.94 -3.81
CA THR A 301 3.01 -19.55 -4.18
C THR A 301 2.55 -18.75 -2.96
N VAL A 302 1.62 -19.27 -2.17
CA VAL A 302 1.13 -18.61 -0.95
C VAL A 302 2.25 -18.46 0.10
N GLU A 303 3.12 -19.45 0.24
CA GLU A 303 4.27 -19.34 1.14
C GLU A 303 5.25 -18.26 0.73
N LEU A 304 5.57 -18.16 -0.57
CA LEU A 304 6.40 -17.09 -1.13
C LEU A 304 5.79 -15.70 -0.89
N ILE A 305 4.49 -15.54 -1.13
CA ILE A 305 3.75 -14.30 -0.86
C ILE A 305 3.89 -13.87 0.60
N LYS A 306 3.71 -14.81 1.53
CA LYS A 306 3.88 -14.54 2.98
C LYS A 306 5.30 -14.19 3.36
N LYS A 307 6.27 -14.95 2.85
CA LYS A 307 7.70 -14.78 3.15
C LYS A 307 8.23 -13.46 2.60
N SER A 308 7.71 -13.03 1.45
CA SER A 308 8.05 -11.74 0.84
C SER A 308 7.31 -10.56 1.48
N HIS A 309 6.32 -10.77 2.34
CA HIS A 309 5.44 -9.72 2.87
C HIS A 309 4.75 -8.91 1.76
N THR A 310 4.36 -9.57 0.67
CA THR A 310 3.80 -8.94 -0.52
C THR A 310 2.59 -8.09 -0.17
N THR A 311 2.58 -6.84 -0.62
CA THR A 311 1.51 -5.87 -0.42
C THR A 311 0.55 -5.85 -1.61
N PHE A 312 1.10 -5.85 -2.84
CA PHE A 312 0.32 -5.85 -4.08
C PHE A 312 1.04 -6.61 -5.19
N LEU A 313 0.27 -7.06 -6.18
CA LEU A 313 0.78 -7.69 -7.40
C LEU A 313 0.12 -7.08 -8.64
N GLY A 314 0.91 -6.61 -9.58
CA GLY A 314 0.52 -6.07 -10.88
C GLY A 314 1.74 -5.60 -11.69
N PRO A 315 1.57 -5.46 -13.01
CA PRO A 315 0.34 -5.59 -13.81
C PRO A 315 -0.11 -7.03 -14.11
N ASN A 316 0.81 -8.02 -14.09
CA ASN A 316 0.48 -9.43 -14.27
C ASN A 316 -0.11 -10.00 -12.97
N ILE A 317 -1.43 -10.13 -12.95
CA ILE A 317 -2.21 -10.55 -11.79
C ILE A 317 -2.72 -12.00 -11.94
N ALA A 318 -3.19 -12.59 -10.84
CA ALA A 318 -3.81 -13.91 -10.85
C ALA A 318 -5.03 -13.98 -11.78
N ASP A 319 -5.14 -15.08 -12.53
CA ASP A 319 -6.32 -15.36 -13.34
C ASP A 319 -7.48 -15.86 -12.46
N LYS A 320 -8.64 -15.21 -12.57
CA LYS A 320 -9.87 -15.56 -11.84
C LYS A 320 -10.46 -16.93 -12.22
N THR A 321 -10.02 -17.52 -13.33
CA THR A 321 -10.37 -18.90 -13.71
C THR A 321 -9.94 -19.88 -12.61
N TYR A 322 -8.82 -19.60 -11.96
CA TYR A 322 -8.32 -20.36 -10.79
C TYR A 322 -8.83 -19.74 -9.48
N SER A 323 -10.15 -19.77 -9.28
CA SER A 323 -10.82 -18.99 -8.22
C SER A 323 -10.33 -19.26 -6.80
N GLU A 324 -9.94 -20.50 -6.48
CA GLU A 324 -9.39 -20.86 -5.17
C GLU A 324 -7.99 -20.26 -4.98
N GLY A 325 -7.12 -20.39 -5.98
CA GLY A 325 -5.78 -19.77 -5.96
C GLY A 325 -5.84 -18.25 -5.91
N TYR A 326 -6.71 -17.64 -6.72
CA TYR A 326 -6.95 -16.21 -6.71
C TYR A 326 -7.29 -15.69 -5.31
N LYS A 327 -8.24 -16.35 -4.62
CA LYS A 327 -8.64 -15.99 -3.25
C LYS A 327 -7.53 -16.27 -2.23
N ALA A 328 -6.88 -17.43 -2.34
CA ALA A 328 -5.84 -17.82 -1.40
C ALA A 328 -4.67 -16.83 -1.40
N VAL A 329 -4.25 -16.34 -2.57
CA VAL A 329 -3.23 -15.29 -2.68
C VAL A 329 -3.71 -13.98 -2.02
N LEU A 330 -4.92 -13.50 -2.35
CA LEU A 330 -5.47 -12.28 -1.74
C LEU A 330 -5.62 -12.38 -0.22
N GLN A 331 -5.96 -13.55 0.32
CA GLN A 331 -6.06 -13.76 1.77
C GLN A 331 -4.73 -13.65 2.50
N ASN A 332 -3.63 -13.88 1.78
CA ASN A 332 -2.28 -13.94 2.33
C ASN A 332 -1.37 -12.78 1.88
N MET A 333 -1.94 -11.79 1.19
CA MET A 333 -1.25 -10.60 0.70
C MET A 333 -1.74 -9.35 1.44
N GLY A 334 -0.85 -8.36 1.61
CA GLY A 334 -1.18 -7.07 2.21
C GLY A 334 -1.58 -7.12 3.68
N TYR A 335 -2.31 -6.11 4.10
CA TYR A 335 -2.80 -5.97 5.47
C TYR A 335 -4.22 -6.55 5.63
N ARG A 336 -4.54 -7.00 6.85
CA ARG A 336 -5.86 -7.46 7.26
C ARG A 336 -6.18 -6.92 8.65
N LEU A 337 -6.40 -5.60 8.73
CA LEU A 337 -6.67 -4.89 9.98
C LEU A 337 -8.01 -5.27 10.58
N TRP A 338 -8.06 -5.42 11.90
CA TRP A 338 -9.30 -5.67 12.62
C TRP A 338 -9.21 -5.23 14.08
N ILE A 339 -10.35 -5.07 14.73
CA ILE A 339 -10.47 -4.81 16.15
C ILE A 339 -10.88 -6.12 16.81
N SER A 340 -9.97 -6.71 17.61
CA SER A 340 -10.27 -7.94 18.33
C SER A 340 -11.15 -7.71 19.55
N LYS A 341 -11.04 -6.52 20.16
CA LYS A 341 -11.81 -6.15 21.34
C LYS A 341 -12.13 -4.65 21.35
N ALA A 342 -13.36 -4.34 21.65
CA ALA A 342 -13.80 -2.98 21.97
C ALA A 342 -14.38 -2.96 23.40
N ALA A 343 -14.02 -1.95 24.19
CA ALA A 343 -14.53 -1.78 25.52
C ALA A 343 -14.97 -0.34 25.74
N LEU A 344 -16.21 -0.16 26.20
CA LEU A 344 -16.81 1.12 26.52
C LEU A 344 -17.03 1.21 28.03
N SER A 345 -16.39 2.19 28.66
CA SER A 345 -16.47 2.41 30.11
C SER A 345 -17.11 3.78 30.39
N PRO A 346 -18.22 3.83 31.13
CA PRO A 346 -18.86 5.10 31.52
C PRO A 346 -17.86 6.01 32.25
N GLN A 347 -17.97 7.32 31.96
CA GLN A 347 -17.24 8.40 32.62
C GLN A 347 -18.22 9.42 33.18
N LEU A 348 -17.77 10.34 34.02
CA LEU A 348 -18.60 11.46 34.52
C LEU A 348 -19.19 12.29 33.37
N LYS A 349 -18.44 12.42 32.28
CA LYS A 349 -18.88 13.03 31.03
C LYS A 349 -18.59 12.09 29.89
N GLY A 350 -19.63 11.47 29.28
CA GLY A 350 -19.47 10.57 28.16
C GLY A 350 -18.98 9.16 28.52
N ALA A 351 -18.22 8.56 27.67
CA ALA A 351 -17.65 7.22 27.84
C ALA A 351 -16.22 7.13 27.30
N LYS A 352 -15.42 6.29 27.93
CA LYS A 352 -14.07 5.93 27.44
C LYS A 352 -14.20 4.72 26.51
N LEU A 353 -13.85 4.90 25.25
CA LEU A 353 -13.72 3.85 24.26
C LEU A 353 -12.27 3.34 24.23
N GLU A 354 -12.08 2.05 24.38
CA GLU A 354 -10.80 1.35 24.28
C GLU A 354 -10.88 0.29 23.20
N LEU A 355 -9.98 0.34 22.21
CA LEU A 355 -9.96 -0.54 21.06
C LEU A 355 -8.64 -1.30 20.99
N THR A 356 -8.70 -2.60 20.81
CA THR A 356 -7.55 -3.47 20.60
C THR A 356 -7.44 -3.81 19.11
N TRP A 357 -6.38 -3.32 18.48
CA TRP A 357 -6.11 -3.43 17.05
C TRP A 357 -5.15 -4.58 16.76
N GLU A 358 -5.44 -5.32 15.71
CA GLU A 358 -4.61 -6.42 15.22
C GLU A 358 -4.55 -6.40 13.70
N ASN A 359 -3.51 -7.04 13.14
CA ASN A 359 -3.34 -7.25 11.72
C ASN A 359 -3.13 -8.75 11.45
N ALA A 360 -4.05 -9.35 10.72
CA ALA A 360 -4.01 -10.75 10.33
C ALA A 360 -3.43 -10.98 8.93
N GLY A 361 -2.90 -9.94 8.29
CA GLY A 361 -2.24 -10.00 6.98
C GLY A 361 -0.77 -10.40 7.04
N SER A 362 -0.06 -10.25 5.93
CA SER A 362 1.38 -10.47 5.80
C SER A 362 2.19 -9.17 5.82
N ALA A 363 1.56 -8.03 5.58
CA ALA A 363 2.18 -6.70 5.53
C ALA A 363 1.40 -5.70 6.40
N PRO A 364 2.00 -4.58 6.86
CA PRO A 364 1.25 -3.50 7.52
C PRO A 364 0.48 -2.63 6.52
N PHE A 365 -0.39 -1.77 7.04
CA PHE A 365 -0.93 -0.63 6.30
C PHE A 365 0.07 0.53 6.40
N TYR A 366 0.63 0.99 5.32
CA TYR A 366 1.82 1.88 5.34
C TYR A 366 1.52 3.38 5.45
N LYS A 367 0.27 3.81 5.34
CA LYS A 367 -0.11 5.23 5.37
C LYS A 367 -0.71 5.64 6.71
N GLU A 368 -0.44 6.85 7.16
CA GLU A 368 -1.04 7.44 8.35
C GLU A 368 -2.43 8.03 8.06
N TRP A 369 -3.33 7.21 7.53
CA TRP A 369 -4.68 7.65 7.23
C TRP A 369 -5.47 7.95 8.51
N PRO A 370 -6.33 8.99 8.51
CA PRO A 370 -7.10 9.34 9.69
C PRO A 370 -8.15 8.28 10.03
N VAL A 371 -8.15 7.88 11.30
CA VAL A 371 -9.12 6.94 11.86
C VAL A 371 -10.12 7.69 12.70
N TRP A 372 -11.40 7.43 12.48
CA TRP A 372 -12.49 8.10 13.15
C TRP A 372 -13.44 7.13 13.82
N VAL A 373 -13.93 7.51 15.00
CA VAL A 373 -15.14 6.95 15.57
C VAL A 373 -16.31 7.83 15.19
N TYR A 374 -17.39 7.20 14.74
CA TYR A 374 -18.66 7.83 14.43
C TYR A 374 -19.71 7.35 15.41
N VAL A 375 -20.45 8.29 15.97
CA VAL A 375 -21.62 8.03 16.79
C VAL A 375 -22.83 8.50 16.01
N THR A 376 -23.77 7.60 15.76
CA THR A 376 -25.02 7.91 15.07
C THR A 376 -26.21 7.53 15.92
N ASP A 377 -27.36 8.20 15.74
CA ASP A 377 -28.63 7.82 16.33
C ASP A 377 -29.24 6.58 15.63
N GLU A 378 -30.40 6.11 16.11
CA GLU A 378 -31.16 5.00 15.51
C GLU A 378 -31.55 5.24 14.05
N LYS A 379 -31.65 6.49 13.62
CA LYS A 379 -31.97 6.89 12.24
C LYS A 379 -30.74 7.01 11.34
N GLY A 380 -29.53 6.86 11.92
CA GLY A 380 -28.26 7.03 11.21
C GLY A 380 -27.75 8.47 11.16
N ASN A 381 -28.38 9.42 11.84
CA ASN A 381 -27.88 10.81 11.88
C ASN A 381 -26.60 10.88 12.70
N LEU A 382 -25.59 11.56 12.17
CA LEU A 382 -24.32 11.76 12.87
C LEU A 382 -24.48 12.67 14.10
N ILE A 383 -24.10 12.17 15.26
CA ILE A 383 -24.10 12.89 16.53
C ILE A 383 -22.69 13.39 16.86
N GLU A 384 -21.69 12.53 16.70
CA GLU A 384 -20.29 12.84 16.97
C GLU A 384 -19.39 12.15 15.96
N LYS A 385 -18.36 12.87 15.49
CA LYS A 385 -17.21 12.32 14.74
C LYS A 385 -15.95 12.71 15.50
N LYS A 386 -15.16 11.74 15.93
CA LYS A 386 -13.95 11.99 16.70
C LYS A 386 -12.77 11.19 16.18
N ARG A 387 -11.63 11.86 16.01
CA ARG A 387 -10.39 11.23 15.57
C ARG A 387 -9.83 10.31 16.66
N ILE A 388 -9.44 9.10 16.27
CA ILE A 388 -8.74 8.16 17.14
C ILE A 388 -7.24 8.35 16.95
N LYS A 389 -6.49 8.38 18.04
CA LYS A 389 -5.03 8.45 18.03
C LYS A 389 -4.45 7.06 17.92
N ILE A 390 -4.20 6.64 16.72
CA ILE A 390 -3.50 5.39 16.38
C ILE A 390 -2.63 5.61 15.15
N SER A 391 -1.45 5.00 15.12
CA SER A 391 -0.61 4.88 13.94
C SER A 391 -0.93 3.54 13.29
N LEU A 392 -1.61 3.54 12.15
CA LEU A 392 -1.96 2.32 11.41
C LEU A 392 -0.71 1.53 10.96
N PRO A 393 0.39 2.17 10.50
CA PRO A 393 1.63 1.47 10.18
C PRO A 393 2.24 0.69 11.35
N SER A 394 1.95 1.10 12.59
CA SER A 394 2.45 0.39 13.77
C SER A 394 1.70 -0.89 14.12
N VAL A 395 0.56 -1.16 13.46
CA VAL A 395 -0.22 -2.39 13.63
C VAL A 395 0.36 -3.47 12.72
N LEU A 396 1.48 -4.05 13.16
CA LEU A 396 2.23 -5.06 12.40
C LEU A 396 1.51 -6.42 12.36
N PRO A 397 1.78 -7.27 11.36
CA PRO A 397 1.24 -8.61 11.25
C PRO A 397 1.53 -9.50 12.47
N GLY A 398 0.64 -10.44 12.77
CA GLY A 398 0.47 -11.19 14.02
C GLY A 398 1.67 -11.87 14.67
N ASN A 399 2.73 -12.21 13.94
CA ASN A 399 3.93 -12.84 14.52
C ASN A 399 4.92 -11.83 15.12
N VAL A 400 4.81 -10.56 14.79
CA VAL A 400 5.68 -9.48 15.30
C VAL A 400 5.07 -8.81 16.53
N LYS A 401 3.98 -9.34 17.05
CA LYS A 401 3.16 -8.92 18.19
C LYS A 401 3.44 -7.53 18.72
N LYS A 402 2.66 -6.57 18.28
CA LYS A 402 2.22 -5.49 19.17
C LYS A 402 0.75 -5.25 18.88
N THR A 403 -0.11 -5.94 19.63
CA THR A 403 -1.48 -5.49 19.79
C THR A 403 -1.45 -4.01 20.16
N GLN A 404 -1.98 -3.16 19.30
CA GLN A 404 -2.07 -1.72 19.58
C GLN A 404 -3.38 -1.45 20.32
N THR A 405 -3.33 -0.59 21.32
CA THR A 405 -4.53 -0.15 22.02
C THR A 405 -4.70 1.35 21.86
N SER A 406 -5.84 1.77 21.31
CA SER A 406 -6.24 3.18 21.29
C SER A 406 -7.30 3.45 22.38
N MET A 407 -7.22 4.63 22.99
CA MET A 407 -8.13 5.04 24.05
C MET A 407 -8.64 6.45 23.76
N GLU A 408 -9.95 6.61 23.61
CA GLU A 408 -10.59 7.90 23.35
C GLU A 408 -11.77 8.13 24.30
N THR A 409 -12.00 9.39 24.70
CA THR A 409 -13.21 9.78 25.40
C THR A 409 -14.21 10.30 24.38
N ILE A 410 -15.40 9.71 24.35
CA ILE A 410 -16.50 10.09 23.46
C ILE A 410 -17.68 10.61 24.31
N ASN A 411 -18.42 11.60 23.78
CA ASN A 411 -19.54 12.23 24.49
C ASN A 411 -20.83 11.41 24.38
N LEU A 412 -20.79 10.18 24.85
CA LEU A 412 -21.93 9.27 24.82
C LEU A 412 -22.57 9.13 26.21
N SER A 413 -23.88 9.18 26.26
CA SER A 413 -24.68 8.68 27.37
C SER A 413 -24.73 7.13 27.33
N ARG A 414 -25.24 6.50 28.37
CA ARG A 414 -25.14 5.04 28.66
C ARG A 414 -25.86 4.10 27.67
N ASP A 415 -26.53 4.61 26.65
CA ASP A 415 -27.48 3.87 25.82
C ASP A 415 -26.91 3.42 24.49
N VAL A 416 -25.59 3.07 24.45
CA VAL A 416 -24.95 2.52 23.24
C VAL A 416 -25.46 1.11 22.97
N GLY A 417 -25.91 0.88 21.74
CA GLY A 417 -26.54 -0.38 21.30
C GLY A 417 -28.06 -0.28 21.20
N ASP A 418 -28.69 0.50 22.08
CA ASP A 418 -30.13 0.69 22.04
C ASP A 418 -30.55 1.96 21.30
N LYS A 419 -29.92 3.10 21.60
CA LYS A 419 -30.24 4.40 20.99
C LYS A 419 -29.16 4.98 20.10
N TYR A 420 -27.95 4.45 20.20
CA TYR A 420 -26.80 4.96 19.46
C TYR A 420 -26.00 3.83 18.87
N HIS A 421 -25.50 4.03 17.66
CA HIS A 421 -24.54 3.13 17.02
C HIS A 421 -23.14 3.73 17.04
N LEU A 422 -22.16 2.89 17.33
CA LEU A 422 -20.74 3.19 17.23
C LEU A 422 -20.14 2.49 16.03
N SER A 423 -19.43 3.22 15.22
CA SER A 423 -18.67 2.65 14.10
C SER A 423 -17.29 3.29 13.95
N ILE A 424 -16.41 2.57 13.30
CA ILE A 424 -15.05 3.01 12.95
C ILE A 424 -14.94 3.13 11.44
N GLY A 425 -14.40 4.27 10.99
CA GLY A 425 -14.01 4.49 9.59
C GLY A 425 -12.55 4.92 9.50
N ILE A 426 -11.87 4.41 8.49
CA ILE A 426 -10.52 4.84 8.09
C ILE A 426 -10.70 5.63 6.81
N GLU A 427 -10.45 6.94 6.87
CA GLU A 427 -10.68 7.87 5.76
C GLU A 427 -9.51 7.88 4.79
N ASP A 428 -9.82 7.69 3.52
CA ASP A 428 -8.90 7.90 2.42
C ASP A 428 -8.74 9.42 2.16
N PRO A 429 -7.53 9.98 2.31
CA PRO A 429 -7.29 11.41 2.08
C PRO A 429 -7.64 11.89 0.67
N MET A 430 -7.51 11.03 -0.35
CA MET A 430 -7.85 11.36 -1.74
C MET A 430 -9.33 11.66 -1.91
N THR A 431 -10.19 10.90 -1.25
CA THR A 431 -11.65 11.00 -1.41
C THR A 431 -12.35 11.71 -0.25
N GLY A 432 -11.68 11.82 0.90
CA GLY A 432 -12.29 12.27 2.15
C GLY A 432 -13.37 11.34 2.71
N LYS A 433 -13.42 10.08 2.23
CA LYS A 433 -14.41 9.07 2.62
C LYS A 433 -13.75 7.88 3.29
N ALA A 434 -14.43 7.29 4.26
CA ALA A 434 -14.03 6.00 4.80
C ALA A 434 -14.29 4.90 3.75
N ASN A 435 -13.30 4.06 3.47
CA ASN A 435 -13.42 3.01 2.45
C ASN A 435 -12.71 1.70 2.82
N LEU A 436 -12.15 1.58 4.05
CA LEU A 436 -11.47 0.37 4.50
C LEU A 436 -12.43 -0.52 5.30
N ARG A 437 -12.66 -1.76 4.83
CA ARG A 437 -13.41 -2.78 5.54
C ARG A 437 -12.49 -3.63 6.41
N MET A 438 -12.78 -3.66 7.72
CA MET A 438 -11.99 -4.44 8.68
C MET A 438 -12.27 -5.94 8.55
N THR A 439 -11.23 -6.74 8.77
CA THR A 439 -11.28 -8.21 8.67
C THR A 439 -11.90 -8.82 9.94
N MET A 440 -13.12 -8.40 10.27
CA MET A 440 -13.87 -8.91 11.41
C MET A 440 -15.36 -9.09 11.08
N LYS A 441 -16.03 -9.98 11.81
CA LYS A 441 -17.48 -10.20 11.68
C LYS A 441 -18.23 -9.04 12.34
N CYS A 442 -18.59 -8.03 11.56
CA CYS A 442 -19.43 -6.91 11.97
C CYS A 442 -20.30 -6.43 10.81
N LYS A 443 -21.32 -5.61 11.09
CA LYS A 443 -22.03 -4.86 10.04
C LYS A 443 -21.05 -3.87 9.42
N TYR A 444 -21.04 -3.78 8.08
CA TYR A 444 -20.28 -2.80 7.33
C TYR A 444 -21.22 -2.08 6.35
N ASN A 445 -21.16 -0.77 6.32
CA ASN A 445 -21.92 0.07 5.41
C ASN A 445 -21.23 1.42 5.21
N ASP A 446 -21.12 1.88 3.95
CA ASP A 446 -20.56 3.18 3.57
C ASP A 446 -19.20 3.48 4.23
N GLY A 447 -18.28 2.53 4.18
CA GLY A 447 -16.94 2.65 4.78
C GLY A 447 -16.88 2.46 6.29
N MET A 448 -18.03 2.30 6.97
CA MET A 448 -18.12 2.22 8.42
C MET A 448 -18.21 0.78 8.92
N ASN A 449 -17.33 0.42 9.85
CA ASN A 449 -17.30 -0.86 10.54
C ASN A 449 -18.00 -0.71 11.89
N PHE A 450 -19.18 -1.30 12.07
CA PHE A 450 -20.03 -1.10 13.26
C PHE A 450 -19.55 -1.93 14.44
N LEU A 451 -19.33 -1.24 15.55
CA LEU A 451 -18.94 -1.86 16.83
C LEU A 451 -20.18 -2.14 17.69
N TRP A 452 -21.13 -1.22 17.78
CA TRP A 452 -22.41 -1.36 18.47
C TRP A 452 -23.55 -0.77 17.64
#